data_903bf274798ac69b92a9158b705ad7e4
#
_entry.id   903bf274798ac69b92a9158b705ad7e4
#
_cell.length_a   1.000
_cell.length_b   1.000
_cell.length_c   1.000
_cell.angle_alpha   90.00
_cell.angle_beta   90.00
_cell.angle_gamma   90.00
#
_symmetry.space_group_name_H-M   'P 1'
#
loop_
_entity.id
_entity.type
_entity.pdbx_description
1 polymer ?
#
loop_
_entity_poly.entity_id
_entity_poly.type
_entity_poly.pdbx_seq_one_letter_code
_entity_poly.pdbx_strand_id
1 'polypeptide(L)'
;SAKTVKMRTDIISSLGFVEYELDISETDTQKETTIRIHKAIKTLLAETEELMSTAKYARLKTVGARVVIYGKPNVGKSTLFNSLLNYERSIVTNIAGTTRDTIEEPSVVGNHSVVFIDTAGIRTTNNPIEKLGVVRAQEKINEADLSIQIITKLTEKVTTKTKDNLTVLNKTDLLNETQLNKLKTNKNIICVSAKNKNGIPAL
;
A
#
# COMPACT_ATOMS: atom_id res chain seq x y z
N SER A 1 -0.63 -25.14 3.32
CA SER A 1 -1.13 -25.24 4.69
C SER A 1 -2.31 -26.23 4.72
N ALA A 2 -2.64 -26.81 5.90
CA ALA A 2 -3.82 -27.68 6.03
C ALA A 2 -5.11 -27.01 5.55
N LYS A 3 -5.27 -25.70 5.80
CA LYS A 3 -6.41 -24.90 5.36
C LYS A 3 -6.54 -24.86 3.82
N THR A 4 -5.43 -24.70 3.11
CA THR A 4 -5.39 -24.66 1.63
C THR A 4 -5.74 -26.03 1.02
N VAL A 5 -5.30 -27.12 1.65
CA VAL A 5 -5.65 -28.48 1.22
C VAL A 5 -7.14 -28.73 1.40
N LYS A 6 -7.71 -28.36 2.55
CA LYS A 6 -9.14 -28.45 2.82
C LYS A 6 -9.95 -27.69 1.77
N MET A 7 -9.62 -26.42 1.51
CA MET A 7 -10.32 -25.59 0.50
C MET A 7 -10.29 -26.22 -0.89
N ARG A 8 -9.13 -26.79 -1.30
CA ARG A 8 -9.02 -27.52 -2.55
C ARG A 8 -9.98 -28.73 -2.60
N THR A 9 -10.04 -29.50 -1.51
CA THR A 9 -10.96 -30.64 -1.42
C THR A 9 -12.42 -30.21 -1.52
N ASP A 10 -12.78 -29.12 -0.85
CA ASP A 10 -14.16 -28.60 -0.85
C ASP A 10 -14.57 -28.07 -2.25
N ILE A 11 -13.62 -27.47 -3.00
CA ILE A 11 -13.85 -27.06 -4.40
C ILE A 11 -14.06 -28.28 -5.29
N ILE A 12 -13.19 -29.31 -5.18
CA ILE A 12 -13.31 -30.54 -5.99
C ILE A 12 -14.62 -31.25 -5.69
N SER A 13 -15.02 -31.36 -4.41
CA SER A 13 -16.28 -31.98 -4.02
C SER A 13 -17.48 -31.22 -4.58
N SER A 14 -17.43 -29.88 -4.56
CA SER A 14 -18.47 -29.02 -5.13
C SER A 14 -18.59 -29.19 -6.64
N LEU A 15 -17.46 -29.32 -7.35
CA LEU A 15 -17.43 -29.57 -8.79
C LEU A 15 -18.01 -30.93 -9.14
N GLY A 16 -17.59 -31.99 -8.44
CA GLY A 16 -18.13 -33.34 -8.66
C GLY A 16 -19.65 -33.42 -8.40
N PHE A 17 -20.14 -32.61 -7.43
CA PHE A 17 -21.57 -32.50 -7.19
C PHE A 17 -22.32 -31.83 -8.36
N VAL A 18 -21.74 -30.78 -8.95
CA VAL A 18 -22.30 -30.13 -10.14
C VAL A 18 -22.34 -31.07 -11.35
N GLU A 19 -21.23 -31.80 -11.58
CA GLU A 19 -21.16 -32.79 -12.67
C GLU A 19 -22.20 -33.88 -12.51
N TYR A 20 -22.33 -34.43 -11.30
CA TYR A 20 -23.35 -35.44 -11.00
C TYR A 20 -24.79 -34.96 -11.28
N GLU A 21 -25.13 -33.75 -10.88
CA GLU A 21 -26.41 -33.14 -11.11
C GLU A 21 -26.71 -32.86 -12.60
N LEU A 22 -25.69 -32.47 -13.36
CA LEU A 22 -25.83 -32.26 -14.81
C LEU A 22 -26.11 -33.57 -15.56
N ASP A 23 -25.60 -34.69 -15.07
CA ASP A 23 -25.82 -36.00 -15.71
C ASP A 23 -27.17 -36.61 -15.39
N ILE A 24 -27.79 -36.25 -14.25
CA ILE A 24 -29.02 -36.93 -13.75
C ILE A 24 -30.27 -36.06 -13.90
N SER A 25 -30.16 -34.74 -14.11
CA SER A 25 -31.30 -33.86 -13.95
C SER A 25 -32.29 -33.87 -15.12
N GLU A 26 -33.37 -34.56 -14.91
CA GLU A 26 -34.64 -34.30 -15.67
C GLU A 26 -35.70 -33.51 -14.90
N THR A 27 -35.57 -33.23 -13.57
CA THR A 27 -36.66 -32.58 -12.83
C THR A 27 -36.22 -31.85 -11.56
N ASP A 28 -37.01 -30.91 -11.09
CA ASP A 28 -37.21 -30.16 -9.81
C ASP A 28 -36.05 -29.98 -8.79
N THR A 29 -35.00 -30.78 -8.83
CA THR A 29 -33.81 -30.71 -7.92
C THR A 29 -32.87 -29.54 -8.19
N GLN A 30 -32.96 -28.90 -9.35
CA GLN A 30 -32.05 -27.82 -9.78
C GLN A 30 -32.00 -26.61 -8.81
N LYS A 31 -33.14 -26.28 -8.16
CA LYS A 31 -33.19 -25.13 -7.24
C LYS A 31 -32.42 -25.38 -5.95
N GLU A 32 -32.59 -26.56 -5.34
CA GLU A 32 -31.85 -26.91 -4.10
C GLU A 32 -30.37 -27.03 -4.35
N THR A 33 -29.96 -27.62 -5.45
CA THR A 33 -28.57 -27.74 -5.88
C THR A 33 -27.92 -26.37 -6.08
N THR A 34 -28.62 -25.46 -6.79
CA THR A 34 -28.14 -24.08 -6.97
C THR A 34 -27.93 -23.36 -5.64
N ILE A 35 -28.85 -23.53 -4.68
CA ILE A 35 -28.72 -22.92 -3.34
C ILE A 35 -27.49 -23.48 -2.59
N ARG A 36 -27.27 -24.80 -2.65
CA ARG A 36 -26.13 -25.47 -2.01
C ARG A 36 -24.81 -25.01 -2.61
N ILE A 37 -24.71 -24.92 -3.93
CA ILE A 37 -23.54 -24.44 -4.65
C ILE A 37 -23.24 -22.97 -4.27
N HIS A 38 -24.24 -22.10 -4.30
CA HIS A 38 -24.07 -20.71 -3.88
C HIS A 38 -23.58 -20.58 -2.43
N LYS A 39 -24.09 -21.39 -1.52
CA LYS A 39 -23.66 -21.42 -0.12
C LYS A 39 -22.20 -21.88 -0.03
N ALA A 40 -21.81 -22.94 -0.74
CA ALA A 40 -20.43 -23.44 -0.76
C ALA A 40 -19.46 -22.39 -1.30
N ILE A 41 -19.79 -21.73 -2.42
CA ILE A 41 -18.97 -20.66 -3.00
C ILE A 41 -18.83 -19.48 -2.03
N LYS A 42 -19.90 -19.04 -1.37
CA LYS A 42 -19.83 -17.97 -0.36
C LYS A 42 -18.90 -18.33 0.81
N THR A 43 -18.97 -19.56 1.28
CA THR A 43 -18.10 -20.05 2.36
C THR A 43 -16.64 -20.04 1.91
N LEU A 44 -16.35 -20.56 0.73
CA LEU A 44 -15.01 -20.60 0.14
C LEU A 44 -14.44 -19.19 -0.08
N LEU A 45 -15.27 -18.24 -0.53
CA LEU A 45 -14.87 -16.84 -0.67
C LEU A 45 -14.48 -16.24 0.69
N ALA A 46 -15.32 -16.41 1.72
CA ALA A 46 -15.03 -15.90 3.06
C ALA A 46 -13.73 -16.52 3.66
N GLU A 47 -13.55 -17.83 3.50
CA GLU A 47 -12.31 -18.51 3.96
C GLU A 47 -11.07 -18.02 3.18
N THR A 48 -11.22 -17.73 1.87
CA THR A 48 -10.14 -17.19 1.04
C THR A 48 -9.77 -15.77 1.48
N GLU A 49 -10.74 -14.91 1.72
CA GLU A 49 -10.52 -13.54 2.19
C GLU A 49 -9.82 -13.53 3.57
N GLU A 50 -10.23 -14.42 4.48
CA GLU A 50 -9.57 -14.59 5.78
C GLU A 50 -8.10 -15.02 5.63
N LEU A 51 -7.82 -15.98 4.74
CA LEU A 51 -6.44 -16.41 4.47
C LEU A 51 -5.60 -15.29 3.86
N MET A 52 -6.15 -14.55 2.91
CA MET A 52 -5.47 -13.41 2.29
C MET A 52 -5.15 -12.31 3.32
N SER A 53 -6.09 -11.99 4.20
CA SER A 53 -5.89 -11.00 5.26
C SER A 53 -4.78 -11.44 6.23
N THR A 54 -4.79 -12.71 6.62
CA THR A 54 -3.77 -13.30 7.51
C THR A 54 -2.38 -13.30 6.85
N ALA A 55 -2.31 -13.65 5.57
CA ALA A 55 -1.06 -13.63 4.81
C ALA A 55 -0.51 -12.20 4.65
N LYS A 56 -1.38 -11.23 4.35
CA LYS A 56 -1.01 -9.80 4.30
C LYS A 56 -0.44 -9.34 5.65
N TYR A 57 -1.11 -9.66 6.74
CA TYR A 57 -0.67 -9.29 8.09
C TYR A 57 0.68 -9.93 8.46
N ALA A 58 0.86 -11.22 8.16
CA ALA A 58 2.13 -11.91 8.37
C ALA A 58 3.25 -11.25 7.56
N ARG A 59 3.01 -10.92 6.28
CA ARG A 59 3.98 -10.21 5.43
C ARG A 59 4.34 -8.84 6.01
N LEU A 60 3.36 -8.05 6.43
CA LEU A 60 3.61 -6.74 7.04
C LEU A 60 4.48 -6.85 8.30
N LYS A 61 4.32 -7.92 9.08
CA LYS A 61 5.14 -8.17 10.28
C LYS A 61 6.55 -8.67 9.97
N THR A 62 6.73 -9.49 8.94
CA THR A 62 8.02 -10.16 8.65
C THR A 62 8.89 -9.36 7.68
N VAL A 63 8.28 -8.77 6.66
CA VAL A 63 8.99 -8.03 5.60
C VAL A 63 8.90 -6.52 5.82
N GLY A 64 7.83 -6.06 6.43
CA GLY A 64 7.52 -4.65 6.59
C GLY A 64 6.49 -4.13 5.59
N ALA A 65 5.94 -2.96 5.89
CA ALA A 65 5.01 -2.27 5.02
C ALA A 65 5.74 -1.64 3.82
N ARG A 66 5.27 -1.88 2.62
CA ARG A 66 5.81 -1.26 1.39
C ARG A 66 5.23 0.14 1.25
N VAL A 67 6.09 1.15 1.27
CA VAL A 67 5.71 2.57 1.22
C VAL A 67 6.29 3.22 -0.02
N VAL A 68 5.45 3.93 -0.78
CA VAL A 68 5.90 4.76 -1.90
C VAL A 68 5.68 6.23 -1.60
N ILE A 69 6.69 7.06 -1.88
CA ILE A 69 6.62 8.52 -1.76
C ILE A 69 6.57 9.11 -3.17
N TYR A 70 5.52 9.85 -3.49
CA TYR A 70 5.35 10.44 -4.79
C TYR A 70 4.87 11.90 -4.72
N GLY A 71 4.96 12.61 -5.83
CA GLY A 71 4.58 14.02 -5.94
C GLY A 71 5.36 14.72 -7.03
N LYS A 72 4.99 15.95 -7.33
CA LYS A 72 5.62 16.79 -8.38
C LYS A 72 7.13 16.97 -8.15
N PRO A 73 7.88 17.37 -9.18
CA PRO A 73 9.25 17.80 -9.00
C PRO A 73 9.36 18.93 -7.96
N ASN A 74 10.46 18.96 -7.22
CA ASN A 74 10.79 20.00 -6.25
C ASN A 74 9.82 20.19 -5.05
N VAL A 75 8.89 19.25 -4.81
CA VAL A 75 8.02 19.29 -3.60
C VAL A 75 8.75 18.87 -2.33
N GLY A 76 9.97 18.33 -2.45
CA GLY A 76 10.78 17.93 -1.31
C GLY A 76 10.69 16.44 -0.94
N LYS A 77 10.44 15.57 -1.94
CA LYS A 77 10.40 14.10 -1.74
C LYS A 77 11.67 13.57 -1.09
N SER A 78 12.84 13.87 -1.67
CA SER A 78 14.14 13.43 -1.13
C SER A 78 14.42 13.99 0.25
N THR A 79 14.04 15.24 0.51
CA THR A 79 14.23 15.86 1.82
C THR A 79 13.36 15.17 2.88
N LEU A 80 12.11 14.90 2.56
CA LEU A 80 11.21 14.17 3.47
C LEU A 80 11.70 12.74 3.71
N PHE A 81 12.06 12.04 2.65
CA PHE A 81 12.63 10.69 2.76
C PHE A 81 13.85 10.64 3.68
N ASN A 82 14.82 11.53 3.46
CA ASN A 82 16.00 11.62 4.31
C ASN A 82 15.66 12.03 5.75
N SER A 83 14.63 12.86 5.95
CA SER A 83 14.18 13.23 7.28
C SER A 83 13.54 12.06 8.03
N LEU A 84 12.77 11.23 7.34
CA LEU A 84 12.20 10.00 7.90
C LEU A 84 13.30 9.00 8.28
N LEU A 85 14.24 8.76 7.38
CA LEU A 85 15.37 7.86 7.66
C LEU A 85 16.28 8.35 8.80
N ASN A 86 16.50 9.66 8.91
CA ASN A 86 17.40 10.22 9.93
C ASN A 86 16.73 10.43 11.29
N TYR A 87 15.39 10.40 11.34
CA TYR A 87 14.66 10.60 12.60
C TYR A 87 14.86 9.42 13.56
N GLU A 88 15.13 8.21 13.04
CA GLU A 88 15.23 6.99 13.83
C GLU A 88 16.52 6.17 13.63
N ARG A 89 17.60 6.77 13.19
CA ARG A 89 18.88 6.08 12.96
C ARG A 89 19.52 5.42 14.20
N SER A 90 18.77 5.16 15.25
CA SER A 90 19.32 4.46 16.43
C SER A 90 19.34 2.94 16.31
N ILE A 91 18.64 2.32 15.34
CA ILE A 91 18.61 0.86 15.18
C ILE A 91 18.56 0.48 13.70
N VAL A 92 19.65 0.63 12.97
CA VAL A 92 19.79 -0.01 11.65
C VAL A 92 20.72 -1.19 11.78
N THR A 93 20.17 -2.39 11.82
CA THR A 93 20.91 -3.61 11.48
C THR A 93 21.16 -3.61 9.99
N ASN A 94 22.44 -3.62 9.58
CA ASN A 94 22.86 -3.84 8.20
C ASN A 94 22.37 -5.21 7.72
N ILE A 95 21.21 -5.28 7.09
CA ILE A 95 20.83 -6.44 6.31
C ILE A 95 21.45 -6.26 4.93
N ALA A 96 22.64 -6.83 4.77
CA ALA A 96 23.32 -6.90 3.49
C ALA A 96 22.60 -7.95 2.61
N GLY A 97 22.18 -7.54 1.44
CA GLY A 97 21.79 -8.46 0.37
C GLY A 97 20.44 -8.17 -0.26
N THR A 98 20.38 -7.26 -1.24
CA THR A 98 19.36 -7.29 -2.27
C THR A 98 19.92 -6.78 -3.59
N THR A 99 19.62 -7.55 -4.62
CA THR A 99 20.00 -7.47 -6.01
C THR A 99 19.48 -6.21 -6.74
N ARG A 100 20.16 -5.87 -7.76
CA ARG A 100 20.30 -4.66 -8.59
C ARG A 100 19.07 -4.07 -9.30
N ASP A 101 17.84 -4.56 -9.18
CA ASP A 101 16.76 -4.19 -10.12
C ASP A 101 15.55 -3.43 -9.53
N THR A 102 15.38 -3.38 -8.22
CA THR A 102 14.40 -2.50 -7.55
C THR A 102 15.07 -1.82 -6.39
N ILE A 103 15.11 -0.49 -6.40
CA ILE A 103 15.71 0.25 -5.29
C ILE A 103 14.68 0.26 -4.15
N GLU A 104 14.71 -0.81 -3.38
CA GLU A 104 13.97 -0.95 -2.12
C GLU A 104 14.92 -0.60 -0.96
N GLU A 105 14.46 0.24 -0.05
CA GLU A 105 15.24 0.64 1.12
C GLU A 105 14.50 0.23 2.39
N PRO A 106 14.93 -0.85 3.04
CA PRO A 106 14.37 -1.25 4.33
C PRO A 106 14.72 -0.22 5.40
N SER A 107 13.75 0.09 6.23
CA SER A 107 13.89 1.04 7.34
C SER A 107 12.96 0.65 8.48
N VAL A 108 13.12 1.32 9.61
CA VAL A 108 12.21 1.22 10.74
C VAL A 108 11.63 2.60 10.98
N VAL A 109 10.31 2.71 11.09
CA VAL A 109 9.60 3.95 11.43
C VAL A 109 8.77 3.67 12.67
N GLY A 110 9.10 4.31 13.78
CA GLY A 110 8.60 3.91 15.10
C GLY A 110 9.02 2.47 15.43
N ASN A 111 8.07 1.64 15.77
CA ASN A 111 8.29 0.21 16.02
C ASN A 111 7.92 -0.69 14.83
N HIS A 112 7.81 -0.11 13.62
CA HIS A 112 7.33 -0.82 12.44
C HIS A 112 8.40 -0.94 11.37
N SER A 113 8.60 -2.15 10.85
CA SER A 113 9.41 -2.37 9.67
C SER A 113 8.72 -1.78 8.45
N VAL A 114 9.46 -0.99 7.66
CA VAL A 114 8.98 -0.32 6.46
C VAL A 114 9.98 -0.56 5.33
N VAL A 115 9.48 -0.77 4.12
CA VAL A 115 10.29 -0.86 2.92
C VAL A 115 9.88 0.25 1.97
N PHE A 116 10.75 1.26 1.81
CA PHE A 116 10.53 2.30 0.83
C PHE A 116 10.86 1.79 -0.56
N ILE A 117 9.87 1.84 -1.47
CA ILE A 117 10.01 1.39 -2.85
C ILE A 117 10.23 2.56 -3.80
N ASP A 118 10.95 2.30 -4.92
CA ASP A 118 11.28 3.28 -5.94
C ASP A 118 12.06 4.51 -5.42
N THR A 119 13.02 4.27 -4.54
CA THR A 119 13.86 5.34 -3.99
C THR A 119 14.76 6.00 -5.06
N ALA A 120 14.92 5.38 -6.25
CA ALA A 120 15.67 5.99 -7.38
C ALA A 120 14.99 7.27 -7.87
N GLY A 121 13.68 7.25 -8.06
CA GLY A 121 12.93 8.45 -8.44
C GLY A 121 12.95 9.55 -7.37
N ILE A 122 13.29 9.19 -6.14
CA ILE A 122 13.45 10.13 -5.02
C ILE A 122 14.88 10.70 -5.00
N ARG A 123 15.88 9.88 -5.30
CA ARG A 123 17.32 10.26 -5.23
C ARG A 123 17.82 11.03 -6.46
N THR A 124 17.26 10.74 -7.65
CA THR A 124 17.67 11.37 -8.91
C THR A 124 16.69 12.46 -9.33
N THR A 125 16.85 13.67 -8.79
CA THR A 125 15.98 14.82 -9.11
C THR A 125 16.24 15.48 -10.46
N ASN A 126 17.18 14.98 -11.28
CA ASN A 126 17.67 15.66 -12.49
C ASN A 126 17.40 14.94 -13.82
N ASN A 127 16.42 14.03 -13.91
CA ASN A 127 16.20 13.30 -15.16
C ASN A 127 14.96 13.80 -15.93
N PRO A 128 15.10 14.27 -17.19
CA PRO A 128 14.01 14.89 -17.97
C PRO A 128 13.00 13.90 -18.59
N ILE A 129 13.00 12.61 -18.22
CA ILE A 129 12.10 11.61 -18.81
C ILE A 129 10.78 11.53 -18.00
N GLU A 130 10.04 12.63 -17.96
CA GLU A 130 8.81 12.74 -17.13
C GLU A 130 7.60 11.96 -17.66
N LYS A 131 7.51 11.66 -18.96
CA LYS A 131 6.30 10.99 -19.52
C LYS A 131 6.24 9.48 -19.27
N LEU A 132 7.35 8.79 -19.22
CA LEU A 132 7.43 7.37 -18.83
C LEU A 132 7.32 7.17 -17.32
N GLY A 133 7.61 8.20 -16.52
CA GLY A 133 7.55 8.19 -15.08
C GLY A 133 6.13 8.08 -14.50
N VAL A 134 5.11 8.59 -15.19
CA VAL A 134 3.73 8.59 -14.66
C VAL A 134 3.12 7.18 -14.62
N VAL A 135 3.33 6.38 -15.67
CA VAL A 135 2.80 5.00 -15.72
C VAL A 135 3.53 4.12 -14.70
N ARG A 136 4.86 4.18 -14.65
CA ARG A 136 5.64 3.44 -13.65
C ARG A 136 5.35 3.86 -12.22
N ALA A 137 5.12 5.15 -11.99
CA ALA A 137 4.72 5.64 -10.67
C ALA A 137 3.36 5.07 -10.25
N GLN A 138 2.41 4.95 -11.18
CA GLN A 138 1.09 4.37 -10.90
C GLN A 138 1.18 2.87 -10.56
N GLU A 139 2.02 2.12 -11.27
CA GLU A 139 2.29 0.70 -10.97
C GLU A 139 2.86 0.55 -9.55
N LYS A 140 3.86 1.36 -9.20
CA LYS A 140 4.48 1.33 -7.85
C LYS A 140 3.52 1.75 -6.74
N ILE A 141 2.65 2.72 -7.01
CA ILE A 141 1.60 3.13 -6.08
C ILE A 141 0.62 1.97 -5.84
N ASN A 142 0.27 1.21 -6.87
CA ASN A 142 -0.63 0.06 -6.75
C ASN A 142 0.01 -1.13 -6.01
N GLU A 143 1.32 -1.27 -6.08
CA GLU A 143 2.10 -2.31 -5.38
C GLU A 143 2.35 -1.98 -3.90
N ALA A 144 2.22 -0.70 -3.51
CA ALA A 144 2.48 -0.25 -2.16
C ALA A 144 1.33 -0.58 -1.19
N ASP A 145 1.67 -0.81 0.06
CA ASP A 145 0.70 -0.92 1.16
C ASP A 145 0.23 0.47 1.60
N LEU A 146 1.12 1.46 1.51
CA LEU A 146 0.85 2.85 1.83
C LEU A 146 1.48 3.75 0.75
N SER A 147 0.71 4.68 0.24
CA SER A 147 1.21 5.71 -0.67
C SER A 147 1.21 7.09 0.01
N ILE A 148 2.32 7.80 -0.06
CA ILE A 148 2.49 9.14 0.52
C ILE A 148 2.60 10.16 -0.60
N GLN A 149 1.55 10.94 -0.79
CA GLN A 149 1.55 12.05 -1.74
C GLN A 149 2.10 13.31 -1.08
N ILE A 150 3.16 13.88 -1.67
CA ILE A 150 3.68 15.17 -1.21
C ILE A 150 3.19 16.29 -2.11
N ILE A 151 2.60 17.30 -1.47
CA ILE A 151 2.15 18.53 -2.11
C ILE A 151 2.79 19.75 -1.42
N THR A 152 2.80 20.88 -2.09
CA THR A 152 3.26 22.17 -1.52
C THR A 152 2.13 23.21 -1.47
N LYS A 153 1.01 22.94 -2.16
CA LYS A 153 -0.17 23.81 -2.18
C LYS A 153 -1.43 22.96 -2.12
N LEU A 154 -2.45 23.40 -1.41
CA LEU A 154 -3.74 22.70 -1.30
C LEU A 154 -4.52 22.62 -2.62
N THR A 155 -4.21 23.49 -3.57
CA THR A 155 -4.82 23.47 -4.91
C THR A 155 -4.29 22.32 -5.77
N GLU A 156 -3.27 21.61 -5.32
CA GLU A 156 -2.77 20.43 -6.02
C GLU A 156 -3.74 19.27 -5.82
N LYS A 157 -4.24 18.73 -6.93
CA LYS A 157 -5.20 17.62 -6.89
C LYS A 157 -4.55 16.38 -6.29
N VAL A 158 -5.26 15.71 -5.39
CA VAL A 158 -4.95 14.34 -4.97
C VAL A 158 -5.22 13.42 -6.16
N THR A 159 -4.16 12.85 -6.72
CA THR A 159 -4.23 12.16 -8.03
C THR A 159 -4.46 10.65 -7.92
N THR A 160 -4.42 10.08 -6.73
CA THR A 160 -4.55 8.63 -6.55
C THR A 160 -5.74 8.26 -5.69
N LYS A 161 -6.49 7.26 -6.16
CA LYS A 161 -7.60 6.61 -5.44
C LYS A 161 -7.14 5.31 -4.77
N THR A 162 -5.91 5.25 -4.29
CA THR A 162 -5.47 4.09 -3.52
C THR A 162 -6.13 4.08 -2.16
N LYS A 163 -6.47 2.90 -1.66
CA LYS A 163 -7.24 2.69 -0.42
C LYS A 163 -6.52 3.29 0.79
N ASP A 164 -5.19 3.22 0.79
CA ASP A 164 -4.33 3.72 1.87
C ASP A 164 -3.39 4.81 1.31
N ASN A 165 -3.91 6.03 1.19
CA ASN A 165 -3.16 7.20 0.72
C ASN A 165 -3.08 8.28 1.80
N LEU A 166 -1.86 8.72 2.07
CA LEU A 166 -1.58 9.81 3.00
C LEU A 166 -1.14 11.05 2.22
N THR A 167 -1.78 12.17 2.47
CA THR A 167 -1.40 13.44 1.85
C THR A 167 -0.58 14.29 2.81
N VAL A 168 0.61 14.66 2.39
CA VAL A 168 1.57 15.45 3.16
C VAL A 168 1.77 16.81 2.50
N LEU A 169 1.42 17.87 3.19
CA LEU A 169 1.75 19.22 2.79
C LEU A 169 3.13 19.59 3.34
N ASN A 170 4.11 19.66 2.45
CA ASN A 170 5.49 19.99 2.79
C ASN A 170 5.78 21.49 2.61
N LYS A 171 6.92 21.92 3.13
CA LYS A 171 7.39 23.32 3.11
C LYS A 171 6.49 24.26 3.90
N THR A 172 5.94 23.80 5.02
CA THR A 172 5.12 24.63 5.90
C THR A 172 5.90 25.77 6.56
N ASP A 173 7.22 25.73 6.52
CA ASP A 173 8.13 26.82 6.91
C ASP A 173 8.00 28.07 6.02
N LEU A 174 7.41 27.94 4.84
CA LEU A 174 7.14 29.06 3.91
C LEU A 174 5.72 29.65 4.09
N LEU A 175 4.89 29.08 4.95
CA LEU A 175 3.53 29.53 5.20
C LEU A 175 3.46 30.48 6.41
N ASN A 176 2.54 31.45 6.35
CA ASN A 176 2.27 32.30 7.51
C ASN A 176 1.31 31.58 8.51
N GLU A 177 1.24 32.12 9.73
CA GLU A 177 0.43 31.52 10.81
C GLU A 177 -1.05 31.39 10.46
N THR A 178 -1.60 32.34 9.74
CA THR A 178 -3.01 32.32 9.31
C THR A 178 -3.30 31.18 8.34
N GLN A 179 -2.36 30.87 7.45
CA GLN A 179 -2.44 29.75 6.53
C GLN A 179 -2.28 28.41 7.28
N LEU A 180 -1.34 28.33 8.20
CA LEU A 180 -1.13 27.15 9.04
C LEU A 180 -2.36 26.81 9.90
N ASN A 181 -3.00 27.80 10.50
CA ASN A 181 -4.18 27.59 11.33
C ASN A 181 -5.38 27.07 10.51
N LYS A 182 -5.58 27.57 9.28
CA LYS A 182 -6.60 27.04 8.36
C LYS A 182 -6.32 25.58 7.95
N LEU A 183 -5.06 25.16 7.93
CA LEU A 183 -4.66 23.82 7.54
C LEU A 183 -4.83 22.80 8.66
N LYS A 184 -4.65 23.19 9.92
CA LYS A 184 -4.83 22.31 11.08
C LYS A 184 -6.27 21.80 11.25
N THR A 185 -7.25 22.46 10.61
CA THR A 185 -8.64 21.99 10.60
C THR A 185 -8.89 20.84 9.64
N ASN A 186 -7.99 20.59 8.67
CA ASN A 186 -8.13 19.52 7.69
C ASN A 186 -7.45 18.24 8.21
N LYS A 187 -8.23 17.33 8.81
CA LYS A 187 -7.75 16.09 9.40
C LYS A 187 -7.11 15.11 8.40
N ASN A 188 -7.27 15.34 7.09
CA ASN A 188 -6.80 14.42 6.05
C ASN A 188 -5.41 14.80 5.48
N ILE A 189 -4.81 15.89 5.98
CA ILE A 189 -3.52 16.38 5.48
C ILE A 189 -2.56 16.54 6.65
N ILE A 190 -1.40 15.91 6.56
CA ILE A 190 -0.32 16.09 7.52
C ILE A 190 0.57 17.25 7.05
N CYS A 191 0.74 18.25 7.90
CA CYS A 191 1.54 19.43 7.62
C CYS A 191 2.98 19.23 8.14
N VAL A 192 3.98 19.32 7.25
CA VAL A 192 5.38 19.13 7.62
C VAL A 192 6.28 20.21 7.02
N SER A 193 7.40 20.48 7.68
CA SER A 193 8.58 21.07 7.06
C SER A 193 9.70 20.05 7.12
N ALA A 194 9.93 19.35 6.03
CA ALA A 194 11.00 18.36 5.94
C ALA A 194 12.39 18.99 6.14
N LYS A 195 12.55 20.28 5.78
CA LYS A 195 13.78 21.04 5.96
C LYS A 195 14.07 21.28 7.45
N ASN A 196 13.06 21.70 8.20
CA ASN A 196 13.18 22.06 9.61
C ASN A 196 12.84 20.90 10.54
N LYS A 197 12.50 19.72 10.00
CA LYS A 197 12.07 18.51 10.71
C LYS A 197 10.79 18.71 11.56
N ASN A 198 10.01 19.77 11.29
CA ASN A 198 8.76 20.02 12.00
C ASN A 198 7.65 19.15 11.43
N GLY A 199 6.81 18.58 12.31
CA GLY A 199 5.68 17.72 11.93
C GLY A 199 6.06 16.31 11.48
N ILE A 200 7.35 15.95 11.40
CA ILE A 200 7.81 14.60 11.04
C ILE A 200 7.32 13.54 12.04
N PRO A 201 7.28 13.78 13.37
CA PRO A 201 6.76 12.79 14.32
C PRO A 201 5.28 12.47 14.18
N ALA A 202 4.52 13.31 13.46
CA ALA A 202 3.10 13.09 13.21
C ALA A 202 2.82 12.29 11.92
N LEU A 203 3.86 12.06 11.12
CA LEU A 203 3.83 11.30 9.90
C LEU A 203 4.14 9.82 10.15
#